data_b61761af021b7382e7386c65df0b0bd1
#
_entry.id   b61761af021b7382e7386c65df0b0bd1
#
_cell.length_a   1.000
_cell.length_b   1.000
_cell.length_c   1.000
_cell.angle_alpha   90.00
_cell.angle_beta   90.00
_cell.angle_gamma   90.00
#
_symmetry.space_group_name_H-M   'P 1'
#
loop_
_entity.id
_entity.type
_entity.pdbx_description
1 polymer ?
#
loop_
_entity_poly.entity_id
_entity_poly.type
_entity_poly.pdbx_seq_one_letter_code
_entity_poly.pdbx_strand_id
1 'polypeptide(L)'
;MKPTLLIVDDERGIVDTMKAYFSPQYEVLTACNGQEAVQKAERQPDLILLDINMPGMDGLSVCRTIRAHVACPILFLTARIESADQIIGFQAGADDYILKPFDLDELAARIAAHLRREQRRISPSNLRFFGE
;
A
#
# COMPACT_ATOMS: atom_id res chain seq x y z
N MET A 1 14.89 1.34 13.09
CA MET A 1 14.82 1.56 11.63
C MET A 1 13.38 1.80 11.22
N LYS A 2 13.15 2.77 10.36
CA LYS A 2 11.79 3.10 9.93
C LYS A 2 11.31 2.11 8.86
N PRO A 3 10.04 1.67 8.94
CA PRO A 3 9.47 0.93 7.81
C PRO A 3 9.38 1.81 6.58
N THR A 4 9.39 1.19 5.41
CA THR A 4 9.35 1.88 4.14
C THR A 4 7.96 1.81 3.55
N LEU A 5 7.39 2.96 3.20
CA LEU A 5 6.12 3.06 2.48
C LEU A 5 6.40 3.43 1.03
N LEU A 6 5.67 2.82 0.11
CA LEU A 6 5.65 3.27 -1.29
C LEU A 6 4.28 3.87 -1.56
N ILE A 7 4.25 5.14 -1.95
CA ILE A 7 3.01 5.86 -2.23
C ILE A 7 2.93 6.10 -3.73
N VAL A 8 1.88 5.57 -4.35
CA VAL A 8 1.70 5.65 -5.79
C VAL A 8 0.42 6.40 -6.10
N ASP A 9 0.53 7.57 -6.71
CA ASP A 9 -0.60 8.40 -7.11
C ASP A 9 -0.11 9.36 -8.19
N ASP A 10 -0.93 9.60 -9.21
CA ASP A 10 -0.55 10.49 -10.29
C ASP A 10 -0.74 11.97 -9.94
N GLU A 11 -1.43 12.27 -8.85
CA GLU A 11 -1.60 13.63 -8.38
C GLU A 11 -0.47 14.01 -7.45
N ARG A 12 0.44 14.85 -7.97
CA ARG A 12 1.65 15.19 -7.23
C ARG A 12 1.36 15.90 -5.91
N GLY A 13 0.31 16.72 -5.87
CA GLY A 13 -0.07 17.40 -4.63
C GLY A 13 -0.46 16.43 -3.52
N ILE A 14 -1.18 15.37 -3.87
CA ILE A 14 -1.55 14.34 -2.91
C ILE A 14 -0.31 13.61 -2.43
N VAL A 15 0.57 13.24 -3.35
CA VAL A 15 1.81 12.53 -3.02
C VAL A 15 2.66 13.37 -2.08
N ASP A 16 2.83 14.65 -2.39
CA ASP A 16 3.66 15.53 -1.56
C ASP A 16 3.07 15.69 -0.17
N THR A 17 1.76 15.83 -0.06
CA THR A 17 1.08 15.96 1.22
C THR A 17 1.28 14.69 2.06
N MET A 18 1.09 13.54 1.44
CA MET A 18 1.23 12.28 2.15
C MET A 18 2.68 12.03 2.56
N LYS A 19 3.62 12.37 1.70
CA LYS A 19 5.03 12.23 2.02
C LYS A 19 5.41 13.09 3.23
N ALA A 20 4.94 14.33 3.26
CA ALA A 20 5.22 15.21 4.38
C ALA A 20 4.62 14.68 5.67
N TYR A 21 3.41 14.14 5.59
CA TYR A 21 2.71 13.64 6.77
C TYR A 21 3.39 12.39 7.34
N PHE A 22 3.84 11.49 6.48
CA PHE A 22 4.35 10.19 6.93
C PHE A 22 5.86 10.14 7.14
N SER A 23 6.62 11.09 6.59
CA SER A 23 8.07 11.06 6.67
C SER A 23 8.65 11.03 8.09
N PRO A 24 8.02 11.63 9.10
CA PRO A 24 8.58 11.52 10.46
C PRO A 24 8.64 10.09 10.98
N GLN A 25 7.74 9.22 10.54
CA GLN A 25 7.65 7.86 11.06
C GLN A 25 8.08 6.80 10.07
N TYR A 26 8.10 7.11 8.78
CA TYR A 26 8.36 6.13 7.74
C TYR A 26 9.36 6.67 6.73
N GLU A 27 10.10 5.74 6.14
CA GLU A 27 10.86 6.05 4.94
C GLU A 27 9.88 6.04 3.77
N VAL A 28 9.73 7.16 3.06
CA VAL A 28 8.69 7.28 2.04
C VAL A 28 9.30 7.29 0.64
N LEU A 29 8.90 6.32 -0.16
CA LEU A 29 9.19 6.28 -1.59
C LEU A 29 7.92 6.70 -2.31
N THR A 30 8.06 7.39 -3.43
CA THR A 30 6.91 7.86 -4.20
C THR A 30 7.03 7.45 -5.64
N ALA A 31 5.89 7.24 -6.29
CA ALA A 31 5.81 6.96 -7.71
C ALA A 31 4.59 7.68 -8.26
N CYS A 32 4.72 8.25 -9.46
CA CYS A 32 3.66 9.02 -10.08
C CYS A 32 2.94 8.26 -11.19
N ASN A 33 3.38 7.06 -11.50
CA ASN A 33 2.75 6.23 -12.53
C ASN A 33 3.08 4.76 -12.26
N GLY A 34 2.45 3.89 -13.06
CA GLY A 34 2.59 2.46 -12.84
C GLY A 34 3.99 1.93 -13.08
N GLN A 35 4.70 2.47 -14.06
CA GLN A 35 6.05 2.01 -14.34
C GLN A 35 7.00 2.33 -13.21
N GLU A 36 6.90 3.54 -12.67
CA GLU A 36 7.70 3.90 -11.51
C GLU A 36 7.36 3.04 -10.31
N ALA A 37 6.07 2.73 -10.15
CA ALA A 37 5.63 1.90 -9.03
C ALA A 37 6.27 0.52 -9.10
N VAL A 38 6.28 -0.09 -10.28
CA VAL A 38 6.89 -1.40 -10.45
C VAL A 38 8.37 -1.36 -10.14
N GLN A 39 9.06 -0.33 -10.62
CA GLN A 39 10.49 -0.17 -10.35
C GLN A 39 10.77 -0.02 -8.87
N LYS A 40 9.99 0.81 -8.19
CA LYS A 40 10.25 1.08 -6.77
C LYS A 40 9.80 -0.05 -5.87
N ALA A 41 8.89 -0.88 -6.33
CA ALA A 41 8.52 -2.07 -5.59
C ALA A 41 9.68 -3.04 -5.44
N GLU A 42 10.67 -2.96 -6.34
CA GLU A 42 11.87 -3.80 -6.23
C GLU A 42 12.68 -3.50 -4.97
N ARG A 43 12.48 -2.34 -4.38
CA ARG A 43 13.13 -2.00 -3.12
C ARG A 43 12.49 -2.68 -1.91
N GLN A 44 11.48 -3.50 -2.14
CA GLN A 44 10.80 -4.27 -1.10
C GLN A 44 10.27 -3.39 0.02
N PRO A 45 9.34 -2.46 -0.31
CA PRO A 45 8.73 -1.64 0.74
C PRO A 45 7.95 -2.52 1.71
N ASP A 46 7.68 -1.97 2.88
CA ASP A 46 6.93 -2.69 3.90
C ASP A 46 5.42 -2.56 3.71
N LEU A 47 4.98 -1.57 2.94
CA LEU A 47 3.57 -1.37 2.63
C LEU A 47 3.47 -0.47 1.40
N ILE A 48 2.47 -0.71 0.56
CA ILE A 48 2.25 0.05 -0.65
C ILE A 48 0.86 0.68 -0.62
N LEU A 49 0.79 2.00 -0.83
CA LEU A 49 -0.46 2.72 -1.06
C LEU A 49 -0.56 2.96 -2.55
N LEU A 50 -1.65 2.52 -3.16
CA LEU A 50 -1.73 2.46 -4.62
C LEU A 50 -3.06 3.02 -5.11
N ASP A 51 -2.98 4.15 -5.84
CA ASP A 51 -4.17 4.73 -6.47
C ASP A 51 -4.63 3.83 -7.61
N ILE A 52 -5.92 3.55 -7.69
CA ILE A 52 -6.46 2.72 -8.74
C ILE A 52 -6.54 3.48 -10.06
N ASN A 53 -6.96 4.74 -10.00
CA ASN A 53 -7.27 5.51 -11.21
C ASN A 53 -6.08 6.34 -11.66
N MET A 54 -5.18 5.71 -12.42
CA MET A 54 -4.03 6.42 -12.99
C MET A 54 -4.04 6.26 -14.51
N PRO A 55 -3.60 7.29 -15.24
CA PRO A 55 -3.50 7.18 -16.71
C PRO A 55 -2.47 6.11 -17.10
N GLY A 56 -2.71 5.46 -18.21
CA GLY A 56 -1.83 4.42 -18.70
C GLY A 56 -2.06 3.13 -17.96
N MET A 57 -1.08 2.70 -17.17
CA MET A 57 -1.18 1.48 -16.40
C MET A 57 -1.96 1.76 -15.11
N ASP A 58 -3.15 1.22 -14.98
CA ASP A 58 -3.98 1.49 -13.82
C ASP A 58 -3.51 0.70 -12.58
N GLY A 59 -4.09 1.06 -11.43
CA GLY A 59 -3.67 0.46 -10.17
C GLY A 59 -3.92 -1.04 -10.09
N LEU A 60 -4.97 -1.53 -10.75
CA LEU A 60 -5.24 -2.97 -10.75
C LEU A 60 -4.14 -3.73 -11.46
N SER A 61 -3.73 -3.24 -12.63
CA SER A 61 -2.65 -3.85 -13.39
C SER A 61 -1.34 -3.79 -12.63
N VAL A 62 -1.07 -2.65 -12.00
CA VAL A 62 0.14 -2.49 -11.18
C VAL A 62 0.13 -3.51 -10.05
N CYS A 63 -1.00 -3.66 -9.37
CA CYS A 63 -1.12 -4.58 -8.25
C CYS A 63 -0.84 -6.02 -8.68
N ARG A 64 -1.41 -6.44 -9.80
CA ARG A 64 -1.17 -7.79 -10.31
C ARG A 64 0.31 -8.02 -10.62
N THR A 65 0.94 -7.03 -11.23
CA THR A 65 2.36 -7.12 -11.57
C THR A 65 3.23 -7.19 -10.32
N ILE A 66 2.97 -6.32 -9.38
CA ILE A 66 3.79 -6.22 -8.17
C ILE A 66 3.56 -7.40 -7.24
N ARG A 67 2.33 -7.91 -7.19
CA ARG A 67 1.95 -8.95 -6.22
C ARG A 67 2.84 -10.19 -6.34
N ALA A 68 3.35 -10.45 -7.53
CA ALA A 68 4.23 -11.60 -7.75
C ALA A 68 5.61 -11.40 -7.11
N HIS A 69 5.98 -10.17 -6.80
CA HIS A 69 7.33 -9.83 -6.35
C HIS A 69 7.40 -9.32 -4.93
N VAL A 70 6.28 -8.96 -4.32
CA VAL A 70 6.27 -8.43 -2.95
C VAL A 70 5.28 -9.20 -2.11
N ALA A 71 5.60 -9.34 -0.83
CA ALA A 71 4.71 -9.98 0.13
C ALA A 71 4.02 -8.95 1.02
N CYS A 72 4.37 -7.69 0.91
CA CYS A 72 3.87 -6.65 1.80
C CYS A 72 2.40 -6.34 1.53
N PRO A 73 1.70 -5.71 2.48
CA PRO A 73 0.31 -5.27 2.25
C PRO A 73 0.24 -4.23 1.14
N ILE A 74 -0.79 -4.34 0.31
CA ILE A 74 -1.11 -3.37 -0.73
C ILE A 74 -2.48 -2.81 -0.43
N LEU A 75 -2.55 -1.49 -0.21
CA LEU A 75 -3.78 -0.79 0.12
C LEU A 75 -4.16 0.11 -1.05
N PHE A 76 -5.34 -0.09 -1.60
CA PHE A 76 -5.83 0.75 -2.69
C PHE A 76 -6.43 2.04 -2.17
N LEU A 77 -6.11 3.14 -2.87
CA LEU A 77 -6.78 4.42 -2.66
C LEU A 77 -7.72 4.62 -3.84
N THR A 78 -9.00 4.86 -3.58
CA THR A 78 -9.96 4.93 -4.67
C THR A 78 -11.15 5.80 -4.31
N ALA A 79 -11.69 6.51 -5.31
CA ALA A 79 -12.96 7.21 -5.17
C ALA A 79 -14.16 6.29 -5.44
N ARG A 80 -13.92 5.06 -5.87
CA ARG A 80 -14.98 4.13 -6.23
C ARG A 80 -15.40 3.29 -5.05
N ILE A 81 -16.70 3.17 -4.89
CA ILE A 81 -17.29 2.44 -3.77
C ILE A 81 -18.07 1.20 -4.21
N GLU A 82 -18.09 0.90 -5.50
CA GLU A 82 -18.89 -0.23 -6.00
C GLU A 82 -18.27 -1.55 -5.59
N SER A 83 -19.14 -2.46 -5.13
CA SER A 83 -18.71 -3.78 -4.65
C SER A 83 -17.92 -4.55 -5.70
N ALA A 84 -18.33 -4.44 -6.97
CA ALA A 84 -17.66 -5.17 -8.05
C ALA A 84 -16.21 -4.72 -8.18
N ASP A 85 -15.95 -3.42 -8.06
CA ASP A 85 -14.58 -2.91 -8.14
C ASP A 85 -13.74 -3.39 -6.97
N GLN A 86 -14.32 -3.47 -5.79
CA GLN A 86 -13.61 -3.99 -4.62
C GLN A 86 -13.26 -5.46 -4.79
N ILE A 87 -14.18 -6.25 -5.31
CA ILE A 87 -13.94 -7.67 -5.55
C ILE A 87 -12.78 -7.84 -6.53
N ILE A 88 -12.79 -7.09 -7.63
CA ILE A 88 -11.72 -7.15 -8.63
C ILE A 88 -10.38 -6.78 -8.00
N GLY A 89 -10.38 -5.76 -7.14
CA GLY A 89 -9.16 -5.34 -6.47
C GLY A 89 -8.61 -6.40 -5.53
N PHE A 90 -9.49 -7.03 -4.74
CA PHE A 90 -9.05 -8.10 -3.85
C PHE A 90 -8.54 -9.30 -4.65
N GLN A 91 -9.16 -9.61 -5.78
CA GLN A 91 -8.67 -10.67 -6.66
C GLN A 91 -7.32 -10.34 -7.26
N ALA A 92 -7.03 -9.05 -7.47
CA ALA A 92 -5.72 -8.62 -7.95
C ALA A 92 -4.64 -8.68 -6.87
N GLY A 93 -5.03 -8.86 -5.62
CA GLY A 93 -4.10 -9.03 -4.51
C GLY A 93 -4.06 -7.91 -3.50
N ALA A 94 -5.05 -7.02 -3.52
CA ALA A 94 -5.13 -5.93 -2.54
C ALA A 94 -5.50 -6.47 -1.16
N ASP A 95 -4.98 -5.81 -0.14
CA ASP A 95 -5.25 -6.20 1.25
C ASP A 95 -6.28 -5.29 1.91
N ASP A 96 -6.50 -4.10 1.37
CA ASP A 96 -7.45 -3.15 1.96
C ASP A 96 -7.82 -2.09 0.92
N TYR A 97 -8.91 -1.38 1.18
CA TYR A 97 -9.41 -0.27 0.37
C TYR A 97 -9.60 0.94 1.25
N ILE A 98 -9.17 2.09 0.76
CA ILE A 98 -9.38 3.36 1.44
C ILE A 98 -10.04 4.30 0.45
N LEU A 99 -11.22 4.81 0.83
CA LEU A 99 -12.00 5.67 -0.04
C LEU A 99 -11.49 7.11 -0.02
N LYS A 100 -11.43 7.73 -1.17
CA LYS A 100 -11.14 9.17 -1.30
C LYS A 100 -12.46 9.95 -1.22
N PRO A 101 -12.48 11.10 -0.57
CA PRO A 101 -11.39 11.69 0.21
C PRO A 101 -11.21 10.97 1.55
N PHE A 102 -9.96 10.84 1.97
CA PHE A 102 -9.68 10.15 3.22
C PHE A 102 -9.07 11.11 4.23
N ASP A 103 -9.19 10.70 5.49
CA ASP A 103 -8.57 11.38 6.61
C ASP A 103 -7.17 10.79 6.80
N LEU A 104 -6.17 11.64 6.87
CA LEU A 104 -4.79 11.16 7.03
C LEU A 104 -4.59 10.41 8.34
N ASP A 105 -5.30 10.81 9.39
CA ASP A 105 -5.21 10.09 10.66
C ASP A 105 -5.80 8.70 10.56
N GLU A 106 -6.91 8.56 9.85
CA GLU A 106 -7.50 7.24 9.62
C GLU A 106 -6.57 6.38 8.77
N LEU A 107 -6.02 6.95 7.73
CA LEU A 107 -5.07 6.24 6.88
C LEU A 107 -3.86 5.77 7.68
N ALA A 108 -3.34 6.66 8.54
CA ALA A 108 -2.20 6.32 9.39
C ALA A 108 -2.53 5.14 10.31
N ALA A 109 -3.73 5.11 10.86
CA ALA A 109 -4.14 4.02 11.73
C ALA A 109 -4.22 2.69 10.98
N ARG A 110 -4.72 2.72 9.74
CA ARG A 110 -4.81 1.51 8.92
C ARG A 110 -3.43 1.00 8.53
N ILE A 111 -2.53 1.92 8.16
CA ILE A 111 -1.16 1.55 7.84
C ILE A 111 -0.49 0.88 9.04
N ALA A 112 -0.61 1.50 10.21
CA ALA A 112 -0.02 0.94 11.42
C ALA A 112 -0.58 -0.43 11.75
N ALA A 113 -1.89 -0.63 11.56
CA ALA A 113 -2.53 -1.91 11.82
C ALA A 113 -2.01 -3.00 10.89
N HIS A 114 -1.86 -2.69 9.60
CA HIS A 114 -1.35 -3.67 8.65
C HIS A 114 0.11 -4.01 8.93
N LEU A 115 0.93 -3.03 9.29
CA LEU A 115 2.32 -3.28 9.60
C LEU A 115 2.47 -4.13 10.86
N ARG A 116 1.66 -3.89 11.88
CA ARG A 116 1.68 -4.72 13.09
C ARG A 116 1.31 -6.16 12.77
N ARG A 117 0.31 -6.35 11.90
CA ARG A 117 -0.13 -7.67 11.51
C ARG A 117 0.96 -8.42 10.77
N GLU A 118 1.68 -7.74 9.88
CA GLU A 118 2.78 -8.36 9.16
C GLU A 118 3.92 -8.74 10.08
N GLN A 119 4.24 -7.90 11.04
CA GLN A 119 5.28 -8.22 12.02
C GLN A 119 4.94 -9.44 12.83
N ARG A 120 3.68 -9.57 13.21
CA ARG A 120 3.24 -10.74 13.97
C ARG A 120 3.33 -12.00 13.15
N ARG A 121 3.00 -11.92 11.87
CA ARG A 121 3.05 -13.10 11.00
C ARG A 121 4.45 -13.66 10.82
N ILE A 122 5.45 -12.79 10.77
CA ILE A 122 6.81 -13.21 10.47
C ILE A 122 7.68 -13.35 11.71
N SER A 123 7.15 -13.01 12.88
CA SER A 123 7.92 -13.09 14.12
C SER A 123 8.07 -14.54 14.57
N PRO A 124 9.29 -14.99 14.83
CA PRO A 124 9.47 -16.35 15.34
C PRO A 124 8.78 -16.60 16.67
N SER A 125 8.64 -15.58 17.50
CA SER A 125 7.97 -15.77 18.78
C SER A 125 6.48 -16.07 18.59
N ASN A 126 5.86 -15.54 17.55
CA ASN A 126 4.49 -15.90 17.24
C ASN A 126 4.38 -17.36 16.86
N LEU A 127 5.30 -17.83 16.06
CA LEU A 127 5.29 -19.22 15.64
C LEU A 127 5.51 -20.16 16.80
N ARG A 128 6.49 -19.88 17.64
CA ARG A 128 6.76 -20.70 18.79
C ARG A 128 5.61 -20.69 19.76
N PHE A 129 4.96 -19.58 19.85
CA PHE A 129 3.87 -19.41 20.77
C PHE A 129 2.76 -20.40 20.52
N PHE A 130 2.52 -20.71 19.30
CA PHE A 130 1.49 -21.69 18.95
C PHE A 130 2.01 -23.10 18.95
N GLY A 131 3.29 -23.25 19.00
CA GLY A 131 3.91 -24.55 19.05
C GLY A 131 3.94 -25.13 20.41
N GLU A 132 3.72 -24.33 21.41
CA GLU A 132 3.75 -24.87 22.75
C GLU A 132 2.43 -25.11 23.31
#